data_3dd1bbfeff90c80fc4ea4433fac804d2
#
_entry.id   3dd1bbfeff90c80fc4ea4433fac804d2
#
_cell.length_a   1.000
_cell.length_b   1.000
_cell.length_c   1.000
_cell.angle_alpha   90.00
_cell.angle_beta   90.00
_cell.angle_gamma   90.00
#
_symmetry.space_group_name_H-M   'P 1'
#
loop_
_entity.id
_entity.type
_entity.pdbx_description
1 polymer ?
#
loop_
_entity_poly.entity_id
_entity_poly.type
_entity_poly.pdbx_seq_one_letter_code
_entity_poly.pdbx_strand_id
1 'polypeptide(L)'
;KGDMESSVPMDRLLCGDVGFGKTEVAMRAVMKCVLDGKQAAILVPTTVLAQQHYQTALQRFFGFPVNIGVLSRFQTAAQTTRLLSDLASGKCDLVIGTHKLLRKDVKFKDLGLLVVDEEQRFGVTHKEHIKEMSRGVDVLTLSATPIPRTLNMAMSGIRDMSTIEEPPEDRLPVQTYVMEHDWGVIADAI
;
A
#
# COMPACT_ATOMS: atom_id res chain seq x y z
N LYS A 1 -6.70 -8.24 -10.86
CA LYS A 1 -8.03 -7.86 -11.36
C LYS A 1 -9.03 -9.01 -11.14
N GLY A 2 -8.72 -10.21 -11.62
CA GLY A 2 -9.58 -11.37 -11.46
C GLY A 2 -9.98 -11.65 -10.01
N ASP A 3 -9.07 -11.51 -9.06
CA ASP A 3 -9.35 -11.75 -7.64
C ASP A 3 -10.39 -10.77 -7.07
N MET A 4 -10.28 -9.48 -7.43
CA MET A 4 -11.27 -8.45 -7.04
C MET A 4 -12.64 -8.61 -7.71
N GLU A 5 -12.78 -9.52 -8.67
CA GLU A 5 -14.02 -9.87 -9.36
C GLU A 5 -14.58 -11.21 -8.86
N SER A 6 -13.85 -11.86 -7.94
CA SER A 6 -14.26 -13.11 -7.31
C SER A 6 -15.34 -12.88 -6.24
N SER A 7 -16.11 -13.91 -5.94
CA SER A 7 -17.06 -13.91 -4.82
C SER A 7 -16.38 -14.05 -3.46
N VAL A 8 -15.08 -14.40 -3.44
CA VAL A 8 -14.27 -14.51 -2.22
C VAL A 8 -13.37 -13.29 -2.13
N PRO A 9 -13.35 -12.59 -0.99
CA PRO A 9 -12.46 -11.45 -0.81
C PRO A 9 -11.00 -11.81 -1.10
N MET A 10 -10.32 -10.96 -1.86
CA MET A 10 -8.90 -11.13 -2.18
C MET A 10 -8.03 -10.98 -0.93
N ASP A 11 -7.07 -11.87 -0.72
CA ASP A 11 -5.94 -11.67 0.17
C ASP A 11 -4.65 -11.96 -0.59
N ARG A 12 -4.05 -10.91 -1.16
CA ARG A 12 -2.88 -11.06 -2.04
C ARG A 12 -1.68 -10.29 -1.53
N LEU A 13 -0.54 -10.98 -1.50
CA LEU A 13 0.77 -10.39 -1.25
C LEU A 13 1.47 -10.08 -2.58
N LEU A 14 1.80 -8.82 -2.83
CA LEU A 14 2.59 -8.37 -3.96
C LEU A 14 4.01 -8.09 -3.51
N CYS A 15 4.94 -8.93 -3.96
CA CYS A 15 6.36 -8.80 -3.72
C CYS A 15 7.05 -8.14 -4.92
N GLY A 16 8.11 -7.40 -4.66
CA GLY A 16 8.95 -6.79 -5.68
C GLY A 16 9.95 -5.86 -5.02
N ASP A 17 11.11 -5.68 -5.61
CA ASP A 17 12.14 -4.81 -5.05
C ASP A 17 11.68 -3.34 -5.00
N VAL A 18 12.44 -2.51 -4.30
CA VAL A 18 12.18 -1.06 -4.21
C VAL A 18 12.22 -0.47 -5.63
N GLY A 19 11.20 0.34 -5.97
CA GLY A 19 11.11 0.97 -7.30
C GLY A 19 10.54 0.09 -8.41
N PHE A 20 10.10 -1.16 -8.14
CA PHE A 20 9.52 -2.06 -9.16
C PHE A 20 8.04 -1.77 -9.48
N GLY A 21 7.49 -0.65 -9.06
CA GLY A 21 6.14 -0.24 -9.43
C GLY A 21 5.02 -0.86 -8.61
N LYS A 22 5.28 -1.44 -7.43
CA LYS A 22 4.23 -1.96 -6.52
C LYS A 22 3.12 -0.94 -6.24
N THR A 23 3.50 0.33 -6.04
CA THR A 23 2.55 1.43 -5.81
C THR A 23 1.63 1.65 -7.01
N GLU A 24 2.12 1.47 -8.24
CA GLU A 24 1.31 1.58 -9.44
C GLU A 24 0.21 0.52 -9.48
N VAL A 25 0.55 -0.73 -9.12
CA VAL A 25 -0.43 -1.83 -9.02
C VAL A 25 -1.48 -1.50 -7.96
N ALA A 26 -1.06 -0.97 -6.81
CA ALA A 26 -1.97 -0.55 -5.75
C ALA A 26 -2.93 0.57 -6.22
N MET A 27 -2.44 1.60 -6.92
CA MET A 27 -3.28 2.68 -7.45
C MET A 27 -4.29 2.17 -8.47
N ARG A 28 -3.93 1.19 -9.32
CA ARG A 28 -4.88 0.55 -10.24
C ARG A 28 -5.96 -0.26 -9.51
N ALA A 29 -5.59 -0.96 -8.44
CA ALA A 29 -6.56 -1.67 -7.60
C ALA A 29 -7.52 -0.68 -6.90
N VAL A 30 -6.99 0.42 -6.36
CA VAL A 30 -7.79 1.51 -5.78
C VAL A 30 -8.77 2.06 -6.80
N MET A 31 -8.32 2.38 -8.02
CA MET A 31 -9.22 2.91 -9.06
C MET A 31 -10.35 1.94 -9.37
N LYS A 32 -10.04 0.64 -9.49
CA LYS A 32 -11.07 -0.38 -9.70
C LYS A 32 -12.10 -0.40 -8.56
N CYS A 33 -11.65 -0.40 -7.32
CA CYS A 33 -12.51 -0.36 -6.13
C CYS A 33 -13.43 0.86 -6.12
N VAL A 34 -12.88 2.05 -6.43
CA VAL A 34 -13.64 3.31 -6.48
C VAL A 34 -14.65 3.31 -7.62
N LEU A 35 -14.31 2.77 -8.79
CA LEU A 35 -15.23 2.62 -9.92
C LEU A 35 -16.39 1.67 -9.61
N ASP A 36 -16.19 0.70 -8.72
CA ASP A 36 -17.23 -0.19 -8.20
C ASP A 36 -18.09 0.48 -7.09
N GLY A 37 -17.86 1.78 -6.82
CA GLY A 37 -18.60 2.58 -5.85
C GLY A 37 -18.22 2.36 -4.39
N LYS A 38 -17.10 1.67 -4.13
CA LYS A 38 -16.60 1.37 -2.78
C LYS A 38 -15.44 2.28 -2.39
N GLN A 39 -15.14 2.30 -1.11
CA GLN A 39 -14.01 3.06 -0.56
C GLN A 39 -12.74 2.21 -0.48
N ALA A 40 -11.58 2.85 -0.64
CA ALA A 40 -10.29 2.22 -0.48
C ALA A 40 -9.49 2.88 0.64
N ALA A 41 -8.66 2.10 1.33
CA ALA A 41 -7.72 2.57 2.33
C ALA A 41 -6.30 2.09 2.02
N ILE A 42 -5.31 2.98 2.16
CA ILE A 42 -3.89 2.62 2.08
C ILE A 42 -3.25 2.85 3.45
N LEU A 43 -2.84 1.78 4.08
CA LEU A 43 -2.18 1.78 5.38
C LEU A 43 -0.66 1.72 5.20
N VAL A 44 0.04 2.67 5.79
CA VAL A 44 1.51 2.79 5.71
C VAL A 44 2.13 2.96 7.10
N PRO A 45 3.39 2.51 7.31
CA PRO A 45 3.99 2.54 8.64
C PRO A 45 4.42 3.93 9.12
N THR A 46 4.68 4.87 8.20
CA THR A 46 5.21 6.19 8.56
C THR A 46 4.43 7.34 7.95
N THR A 47 4.51 8.51 8.60
CA THR A 47 3.87 9.74 8.10
C THR A 47 4.51 10.24 6.80
N VAL A 48 5.79 9.98 6.59
CA VAL A 48 6.49 10.33 5.34
C VAL A 48 5.92 9.52 4.18
N LEU A 49 5.79 8.21 4.35
CA LEU A 49 5.16 7.33 3.34
C LEU A 49 3.69 7.72 3.09
N ALA A 50 2.94 8.08 4.14
CA ALA A 50 1.57 8.55 3.97
C ALA A 50 1.51 9.79 3.06
N GLN A 51 2.43 10.73 3.25
CA GLN A 51 2.49 11.94 2.43
C GLN A 51 2.94 11.64 1.00
N GLN A 52 3.91 10.73 0.81
CA GLN A 52 4.37 10.32 -0.52
C GLN A 52 3.23 9.63 -1.30
N HIS A 53 2.57 8.65 -0.70
CA HIS A 53 1.42 7.99 -1.34
C HIS A 53 0.27 8.96 -1.63
N TYR A 54 0.04 9.93 -0.74
CA TYR A 54 -0.98 10.96 -0.95
C TYR A 54 -0.66 11.82 -2.19
N GLN A 55 0.58 12.30 -2.33
CA GLN A 55 1.00 13.07 -3.49
C GLN A 55 0.92 12.23 -4.79
N THR A 56 1.38 10.99 -4.74
CA THR A 56 1.27 10.06 -5.87
C THR A 56 -0.18 9.84 -6.27
N ALA A 57 -1.09 9.64 -5.30
CA ALA A 57 -2.51 9.47 -5.58
C ALA A 57 -3.14 10.72 -6.20
N LEU A 58 -2.82 11.92 -5.70
CA LEU A 58 -3.29 13.18 -6.28
C LEU A 58 -2.86 13.33 -7.75
N GLN A 59 -1.62 12.97 -8.07
CA GLN A 59 -1.11 13.01 -9.44
C GLN A 59 -1.79 11.97 -10.34
N ARG A 60 -1.93 10.73 -9.84
CA ARG A 60 -2.48 9.60 -10.62
C ARG A 60 -3.98 9.72 -10.87
N PHE A 61 -4.72 10.30 -9.93
CA PHE A 61 -6.16 10.49 -10.05
C PHE A 61 -6.54 11.91 -10.51
N PHE A 62 -5.55 12.70 -10.94
CA PHE A 62 -5.83 14.02 -11.49
C PHE A 62 -6.82 13.92 -12.68
N GLY A 63 -7.89 14.73 -12.65
CA GLY A 63 -8.95 14.69 -13.66
C GLY A 63 -10.03 13.62 -13.46
N PHE A 64 -9.90 12.75 -12.47
CA PHE A 64 -10.95 11.81 -12.07
C PHE A 64 -11.70 12.33 -10.83
N PRO A 65 -13.01 12.06 -10.71
CA PRO A 65 -13.82 12.49 -9.56
C PRO A 65 -13.57 11.60 -8.34
N VAL A 66 -12.32 11.52 -7.85
CA VAL A 66 -11.90 10.73 -6.71
C VAL A 66 -11.51 11.66 -5.56
N ASN A 67 -12.22 11.57 -4.44
CA ASN A 67 -11.95 12.37 -3.24
C ASN A 67 -10.93 11.64 -2.37
N ILE A 68 -9.75 12.23 -2.18
CA ILE A 68 -8.62 11.62 -1.50
C ILE A 68 -8.37 12.35 -0.18
N GLY A 69 -8.30 11.58 0.91
CA GLY A 69 -7.96 12.07 2.23
C GLY A 69 -6.64 11.49 2.76
N VAL A 70 -6.01 12.19 3.72
CA VAL A 70 -4.84 11.69 4.42
C VAL A 70 -5.05 11.77 5.93
N LEU A 71 -4.77 10.67 6.65
CA LEU A 71 -4.90 10.56 8.10
C LEU A 71 -3.54 10.26 8.75
N SER A 72 -2.85 11.30 9.18
CA SER A 72 -1.55 11.20 9.84
C SER A 72 -1.44 12.15 11.02
N ARG A 73 -0.27 12.26 11.64
CA ARG A 73 -0.07 13.17 12.78
C ARG A 73 -0.03 14.65 12.39
N PHE A 74 0.08 14.97 11.11
CA PHE A 74 0.20 16.34 10.63
C PHE A 74 -1.15 17.05 10.43
N GLN A 75 -2.27 16.32 10.45
CA GLN A 75 -3.59 16.91 10.34
C GLN A 75 -4.01 17.54 11.67
N THR A 76 -4.65 18.71 11.58
CA THR A 76 -5.30 19.35 12.72
C THR A 76 -6.51 18.53 13.20
N ALA A 77 -6.98 18.80 14.42
CA ALA A 77 -8.18 18.15 14.95
C ALA A 77 -9.40 18.38 14.03
N ALA A 78 -9.58 19.61 13.54
CA ALA A 78 -10.69 19.97 12.64
C ALA A 78 -10.62 19.20 11.31
N GLN A 79 -9.44 19.11 10.70
CA GLN A 79 -9.22 18.32 9.47
C GLN A 79 -9.51 16.84 9.71
N THR A 80 -9.05 16.29 10.84
CA THR A 80 -9.31 14.91 11.21
C THR A 80 -10.80 14.64 11.36
N THR A 81 -11.53 15.48 12.12
CA THR A 81 -12.97 15.34 12.33
C THR A 81 -13.74 15.40 11.01
N ARG A 82 -13.39 16.34 10.13
CA ARG A 82 -14.01 16.44 8.81
C ARG A 82 -13.77 15.17 7.97
N LEU A 83 -12.51 14.69 7.93
CA LEU A 83 -12.17 13.47 7.18
C LEU A 83 -12.93 12.25 7.71
N LEU A 84 -13.03 12.09 9.04
CA LEU A 84 -13.80 10.99 9.63
C LEU A 84 -15.29 11.05 9.25
N SER A 85 -15.87 12.25 9.21
CA SER A 85 -17.25 12.44 8.72
C SER A 85 -17.39 12.11 7.24
N ASP A 86 -16.42 12.52 6.41
CA ASP A 86 -16.42 12.24 4.97
C ASP A 86 -16.24 10.73 4.69
N LEU A 87 -15.44 10.02 5.48
CA LEU A 87 -15.32 8.56 5.40
C LEU A 87 -16.64 7.86 5.77
N ALA A 88 -17.24 8.25 6.88
CA ALA A 88 -18.48 7.63 7.36
C ALA A 88 -19.68 7.89 6.41
N SER A 89 -19.69 9.03 5.73
CA SER A 89 -20.72 9.39 4.75
C SER A 89 -20.46 8.84 3.33
N GLY A 90 -19.26 8.32 3.05
CA GLY A 90 -18.85 7.87 1.73
C GLY A 90 -18.47 9.00 0.77
N LYS A 91 -18.17 10.19 1.27
CA LYS A 91 -17.68 11.33 0.47
C LYS A 91 -16.18 11.24 0.17
N CYS A 92 -15.41 10.53 1.00
CA CYS A 92 -14.01 10.26 0.77
C CYS A 92 -13.88 8.86 0.16
N ASP A 93 -13.34 8.77 -1.05
CA ASP A 93 -13.23 7.53 -1.82
C ASP A 93 -11.93 6.78 -1.49
N LEU A 94 -10.85 7.50 -1.27
CA LEU A 94 -9.54 6.96 -0.91
C LEU A 94 -9.00 7.67 0.32
N VAL A 95 -8.65 6.92 1.35
CA VAL A 95 -7.90 7.45 2.49
C VAL A 95 -6.53 6.79 2.60
N ILE A 96 -5.50 7.61 2.81
CA ILE A 96 -4.14 7.15 3.03
C ILE A 96 -3.73 7.53 4.45
N GLY A 97 -3.19 6.60 5.22
CA GLY A 97 -2.83 6.94 6.59
C GLY A 97 -1.93 5.93 7.28
N THR A 98 -1.50 6.34 8.46
CA THR A 98 -0.70 5.50 9.36
C THR A 98 -1.61 4.64 10.24
N HIS A 99 -1.06 4.03 11.30
CA HIS A 99 -1.82 3.29 12.32
C HIS A 99 -3.04 4.06 12.87
N LYS A 100 -3.15 5.37 12.63
CA LYS A 100 -4.35 6.14 12.98
C LYS A 100 -5.60 5.65 12.24
N LEU A 101 -5.45 5.02 11.07
CA LEU A 101 -6.56 4.38 10.35
C LEU A 101 -7.17 3.19 11.10
N LEU A 102 -6.40 2.57 11.99
CA LEU A 102 -6.82 1.40 12.78
C LEU A 102 -7.60 1.78 14.05
N ARG A 103 -7.83 3.07 14.30
CA ARG A 103 -8.59 3.53 15.46
C ARG A 103 -10.06 3.18 15.33
N LYS A 104 -10.70 2.91 16.46
CA LYS A 104 -12.13 2.51 16.53
C LYS A 104 -13.11 3.61 16.06
N ASP A 105 -12.69 4.87 16.06
CA ASP A 105 -13.48 6.01 15.60
C ASP A 105 -13.43 6.20 14.07
N VAL A 106 -12.55 5.51 13.37
CA VAL A 106 -12.52 5.48 11.90
C VAL A 106 -13.61 4.54 11.41
N LYS A 107 -14.61 5.08 10.75
CA LYS A 107 -15.73 4.34 10.17
C LYS A 107 -15.79 4.58 8.68
N PHE A 108 -15.93 3.51 7.93
CA PHE A 108 -16.18 3.56 6.49
C PHE A 108 -17.65 3.30 6.22
N LYS A 109 -18.19 3.92 5.19
CA LYS A 109 -19.53 3.60 4.69
C LYS A 109 -19.54 2.22 4.01
N ASP A 110 -18.58 1.99 3.13
CA ASP A 110 -18.41 0.72 2.40
C ASP A 110 -16.95 0.57 1.97
N LEU A 111 -16.12 -0.02 2.84
CA LEU A 111 -14.72 -0.30 2.54
C LEU A 111 -14.62 -1.56 1.66
N GLY A 112 -14.13 -1.41 0.43
CA GLY A 112 -13.95 -2.51 -0.53
C GLY A 112 -12.53 -2.99 -0.69
N LEU A 113 -11.54 -2.11 -0.43
CA LEU A 113 -10.12 -2.46 -0.58
C LEU A 113 -9.27 -1.87 0.56
N LEU A 114 -8.45 -2.73 1.16
CA LEU A 114 -7.38 -2.34 2.08
C LEU A 114 -6.02 -2.67 1.45
N VAL A 115 -5.22 -1.64 1.18
CA VAL A 115 -3.81 -1.80 0.79
C VAL A 115 -2.95 -1.64 2.04
N VAL A 116 -2.06 -2.58 2.31
CA VAL A 116 -1.10 -2.52 3.43
C VAL A 116 0.31 -2.48 2.87
N ASP A 117 0.99 -1.37 3.04
CA ASP A 117 2.39 -1.23 2.62
C ASP A 117 3.35 -1.53 3.77
N GLU A 118 4.41 -2.30 3.50
CA GLU A 118 5.43 -2.67 4.50
C GLU A 118 4.81 -3.29 5.78
N GLU A 119 3.91 -4.28 5.64
CA GLU A 119 3.19 -4.94 6.75
C GLU A 119 4.12 -5.41 7.88
N GLN A 120 5.35 -5.80 7.56
CA GLN A 120 6.35 -6.26 8.52
C GLN A 120 6.75 -5.19 9.55
N ARG A 121 6.53 -3.91 9.24
CA ARG A 121 6.83 -2.78 10.14
C ARG A 121 5.74 -2.50 11.17
N PHE A 122 4.59 -3.17 11.08
CA PHE A 122 3.52 -3.04 12.06
C PHE A 122 3.72 -4.03 13.22
N GLY A 123 3.50 -3.54 14.44
CA GLY A 123 3.53 -4.37 15.65
C GLY A 123 2.32 -5.31 15.73
N VAL A 124 2.38 -6.27 16.67
CA VAL A 124 1.37 -7.32 16.84
C VAL A 124 -0.05 -6.76 16.99
N THR A 125 -0.25 -5.79 17.87
CA THR A 125 -1.56 -5.16 18.09
C THR A 125 -2.13 -4.51 16.83
N HIS A 126 -1.27 -3.86 16.03
CA HIS A 126 -1.71 -3.27 14.77
C HIS A 126 -2.11 -4.35 13.76
N LYS A 127 -1.41 -5.48 13.71
CA LYS A 127 -1.75 -6.61 12.83
C LYS A 127 -3.10 -7.23 13.20
N GLU A 128 -3.44 -7.29 14.48
CA GLU A 128 -4.78 -7.72 14.93
C GLU A 128 -5.88 -6.78 14.43
N HIS A 129 -5.69 -5.46 14.55
CA HIS A 129 -6.64 -4.47 14.03
C HIS A 129 -6.73 -4.51 12.49
N ILE A 130 -5.61 -4.75 11.78
CA ILE A 130 -5.63 -4.95 10.32
C ILE A 130 -6.52 -6.14 9.98
N LYS A 131 -6.38 -7.27 10.68
CA LYS A 131 -7.23 -8.46 10.49
C LYS A 131 -8.73 -8.18 10.76
N GLU A 132 -9.03 -7.36 11.77
CA GLU A 132 -10.41 -6.94 12.03
C GLU A 132 -10.98 -6.09 10.91
N MET A 133 -10.19 -5.12 10.42
CA MET A 133 -10.58 -4.21 9.35
C MET A 133 -10.71 -4.91 7.99
N SER A 134 -9.98 -6.00 7.77
CA SER A 134 -9.95 -6.76 6.51
C SER A 134 -11.08 -7.79 6.36
N ARG A 135 -11.95 -7.95 7.35
CA ARG A 135 -13.04 -8.95 7.28
C ARG A 135 -14.03 -8.58 6.16
N GLY A 136 -14.11 -9.44 5.14
CA GLY A 136 -14.99 -9.25 3.98
C GLY A 136 -14.53 -8.14 3.02
N VAL A 137 -13.27 -7.70 3.13
CA VAL A 137 -12.66 -6.64 2.32
C VAL A 137 -11.51 -7.24 1.53
N ASP A 138 -11.32 -6.81 0.29
CA ASP A 138 -10.14 -7.17 -0.49
C ASP A 138 -8.87 -6.59 0.17
N VAL A 139 -7.84 -7.43 0.31
CA VAL A 139 -6.56 -7.03 0.90
C VAL A 139 -5.44 -7.19 -0.12
N LEU A 140 -4.70 -6.12 -0.33
CA LEU A 140 -3.46 -6.11 -1.12
C LEU A 140 -2.30 -5.67 -0.23
N THR A 141 -1.40 -6.59 0.09
CA THR A 141 -0.19 -6.28 0.85
C THR A 141 0.98 -6.07 -0.09
N LEU A 142 1.72 -4.99 0.12
CA LEU A 142 2.94 -4.68 -0.62
C LEU A 142 4.16 -4.99 0.25
N SER A 143 5.15 -5.68 -0.33
CA SER A 143 6.42 -5.96 0.34
C SER A 143 7.61 -5.72 -0.59
N ALA A 144 8.64 -5.04 -0.06
CA ALA A 144 9.91 -4.84 -0.76
C ALA A 144 10.89 -6.00 -0.53
N THR A 145 10.63 -6.89 0.44
CA THR A 145 11.49 -8.04 0.69
C THR A 145 11.18 -9.16 -0.30
N PRO A 146 12.15 -9.57 -1.13
CA PRO A 146 11.98 -10.76 -1.96
C PRO A 146 11.82 -11.97 -1.04
N ILE A 147 10.71 -12.68 -1.19
CA ILE A 147 10.49 -13.93 -0.46
C ILE A 147 11.21 -15.03 -1.23
N PRO A 148 12.14 -15.78 -0.60
CA PRO A 148 12.80 -16.90 -1.27
C PRO A 148 11.76 -17.87 -1.86
N ARG A 149 12.06 -18.44 -3.03
CA ARG A 149 11.15 -19.34 -3.77
C ARG A 149 10.59 -20.48 -2.91
N THR A 150 11.42 -21.01 -2.01
CA THR A 150 11.03 -22.06 -1.05
C THR A 150 9.99 -21.61 -0.04
N LEU A 151 10.08 -20.37 0.44
CA LEU A 151 9.09 -19.78 1.36
C LEU A 151 7.80 -19.44 0.62
N ASN A 152 7.92 -19.01 -0.65
CA ASN A 152 6.80 -18.79 -1.54
C ASN A 152 5.95 -20.07 -1.71
N MET A 153 6.58 -21.20 -1.97
CA MET A 153 5.89 -22.49 -2.09
C MET A 153 5.23 -22.95 -0.79
N ALA A 154 5.84 -22.65 0.38
CA ALA A 154 5.26 -22.96 1.68
C ALA A 154 4.06 -22.07 2.04
N MET A 155 4.00 -20.85 1.51
CA MET A 155 2.91 -19.90 1.75
C MET A 155 1.78 -19.99 0.72
N SER A 156 1.98 -20.66 -0.41
CA SER A 156 1.03 -20.74 -1.54
C SER A 156 -0.30 -21.42 -1.25
N GLY A 157 -0.52 -21.95 -0.04
CA GLY A 157 -1.81 -22.46 0.41
C GLY A 157 -2.48 -21.60 1.49
N ILE A 158 -1.79 -20.53 1.94
CA ILE A 158 -2.23 -19.67 3.05
C ILE A 158 -2.66 -18.31 2.53
N ARG A 159 -2.00 -17.80 1.49
CA ARG A 159 -2.22 -16.47 0.93
C ARG A 159 -1.79 -16.46 -0.54
N ASP A 160 -2.57 -15.79 -1.39
CA ASP A 160 -2.19 -15.57 -2.78
C ASP A 160 -0.97 -14.66 -2.90
N MET A 161 -0.06 -14.99 -3.81
CA MET A 161 1.17 -14.22 -3.99
C MET A 161 1.44 -13.90 -5.47
N SER A 162 1.95 -12.69 -5.69
CA SER A 162 2.48 -12.24 -6.97
C SER A 162 3.84 -11.57 -6.79
N THR A 163 4.73 -11.76 -7.74
CA THR A 163 6.07 -11.15 -7.71
C THR A 163 6.27 -10.31 -8.96
N ILE A 164 6.79 -9.11 -8.79
CA ILE A 164 7.30 -8.28 -9.89
C ILE A 164 8.79 -8.57 -9.95
N GLU A 165 9.23 -9.25 -11.01
CA GLU A 165 10.62 -9.71 -11.17
C GLU A 165 11.46 -8.73 -11.99
N GLU A 166 10.82 -7.93 -12.84
CA GLU A 166 11.50 -7.00 -13.73
C GLU A 166 11.32 -5.55 -13.25
N PRO A 167 12.43 -4.77 -13.23
CA PRO A 167 12.34 -3.33 -12.95
C PRO A 167 11.64 -2.59 -14.10
N PRO A 168 11.13 -1.37 -13.86
CA PRO A 168 10.71 -0.48 -14.94
C PRO A 168 11.85 -0.19 -15.93
N GLU A 169 11.51 0.03 -17.21
CA GLU A 169 12.48 0.25 -18.28
C GLU A 169 13.47 1.40 -18.02
N ASP A 170 13.04 2.43 -17.29
CA ASP A 170 13.86 3.61 -16.95
C ASP A 170 14.83 3.39 -15.77
N ARG A 171 14.82 2.21 -15.15
CA ARG A 171 15.69 1.92 -14.02
C ARG A 171 17.04 1.37 -14.47
N LEU A 172 18.08 2.16 -14.34
CA LEU A 172 19.45 1.68 -14.55
C LEU A 172 19.85 0.71 -13.42
N PRO A 173 20.46 -0.43 -13.75
CA PRO A 173 20.95 -1.36 -12.75
C PRO A 173 22.10 -0.75 -11.96
N VAL A 174 22.12 -0.99 -10.65
CA VAL A 174 23.27 -0.65 -9.81
C VAL A 174 24.37 -1.68 -10.08
N GLN A 175 25.52 -1.23 -10.58
CA GLN A 175 26.69 -2.08 -10.70
C GLN A 175 27.30 -2.30 -9.32
N THR A 176 27.30 -3.55 -8.86
CA THR A 176 27.83 -3.91 -7.55
C THR A 176 29.16 -4.64 -7.71
N TYR A 177 30.19 -4.12 -7.07
CA TYR A 177 31.52 -4.76 -7.02
C TYR A 177 31.78 -5.24 -5.59
N VAL A 178 32.20 -6.50 -5.47
CA VAL A 178 32.69 -7.07 -4.21
C VAL A 178 34.18 -7.29 -4.37
N MET A 179 34.98 -6.48 -3.70
CA MET A 179 36.44 -6.47 -3.84
C MET A 179 37.10 -6.08 -2.52
N GLU A 180 38.41 -6.31 -2.42
CA GLU A 180 39.20 -5.73 -1.33
C GLU A 180 39.16 -4.21 -1.37
N HIS A 181 39.34 -3.58 -0.21
CA HIS A 181 39.25 -2.12 -0.08
C HIS A 181 40.32 -1.44 -0.94
N ASP A 182 39.89 -0.64 -1.93
CA ASP A 182 40.74 0.11 -2.84
C ASP A 182 40.26 1.57 -2.98
N TRP A 183 41.08 2.50 -2.52
CA TRP A 183 40.73 3.93 -2.58
C TRP A 183 40.67 4.48 -4.01
N GLY A 184 41.43 3.92 -4.96
CA GLY A 184 41.40 4.30 -6.37
C GLY A 184 40.03 4.02 -6.96
N VAL A 185 39.50 2.81 -6.76
CA VAL A 185 38.16 2.41 -7.25
C VAL A 185 37.05 3.22 -6.61
N ILE A 186 37.19 3.54 -5.31
CA ILE A 186 36.19 4.37 -4.61
C ILE A 186 36.20 5.80 -5.18
N ALA A 187 37.37 6.37 -5.46
CA ALA A 187 37.51 7.71 -6.04
C ALA A 187 36.91 7.79 -7.46
N ASP A 188 37.07 6.72 -8.26
CA ASP A 188 36.54 6.66 -9.62
C ASP A 188 35.00 6.48 -9.64
N ALA A 189 34.42 5.95 -8.56
CA ALA A 189 32.98 5.72 -8.44
C ALA A 189 32.19 6.94 -7.92
N ILE A 190 32.87 7.98 -7.40
CA ILE A 190 32.27 9.21 -6.85
C ILE A 190 32.35 10.35 -7.87
#